data_0ad2a25b882e948277489b88659f0be1
#
_entry.id   0ad2a25b882e948277489b88659f0be1
#
_cell.length_a   1.000
_cell.length_b   1.000
_cell.length_c   1.000
_cell.angle_alpha   90.00
_cell.angle_beta   90.00
_cell.angle_gamma   90.00
#
_symmetry.space_group_name_H-M   'P 1'
#
loop_
_entity.id
_entity.type
_entity.pdbx_description
1 polymer ?
#
loop_
_entity_poly.entity_id
_entity_poly.type
_entity_poly.pdbx_seq_one_letter_code
_entity_poly.pdbx_strand_id
1 'polypeptide(L)'
;MSHLLTRRTLALATLAGVLFSSAAWAQGGAVRVGSKIDTEGALLGQLIVQVLEANGIKTENRLRLGNTKIVRSALMAGEIDIYPEYTGNGAFFFADEKNPAWKSAKAGFDRVSQLDASQNKVTWLTPAPANNTWAIAVRKDLASAHRLKSLDDMGRWVSAGGKFKLAASAEFVERSDALPAFQAAYGFKLGPDQLLTLAGGDTSVTIKAAAEGTSGVNAAMAYGTDGPVAALGLVILDDPKGIQPVYAPAPTVRASVLAAHPKIKDVLAPVFLSLDAPTLQALNARIALEGVDARKVAADYLKAKGLIKG
;
A
#
# COMPACT_ATOMS: atom_id res chain seq x y z
N MET A 1 -74.78 -62.66 9.38
CA MET A 1 -74.86 -62.63 10.85
C MET A 1 -73.39 -62.62 11.37
N SER A 2 -72.99 -61.46 11.97
CA SER A 2 -72.10 -61.31 13.11
C SER A 2 -70.70 -61.89 12.98
N HIS A 3 -69.63 -61.29 13.39
CA HIS A 3 -69.18 -60.14 14.20
C HIS A 3 -67.72 -59.89 13.85
N LEU A 4 -67.39 -58.77 13.46
CA LEU A 4 -66.54 -57.79 14.11
C LEU A 4 -65.71 -58.23 15.32
N LEU A 5 -64.44 -58.05 15.25
CA LEU A 5 -63.68 -57.35 16.33
C LEU A 5 -62.28 -56.94 15.83
N THR A 6 -62.13 -55.67 15.75
CA THR A 6 -60.95 -54.88 15.59
C THR A 6 -59.94 -55.03 16.74
N ARG A 7 -58.67 -55.23 16.47
CA ARG A 7 -57.61 -54.98 17.43
C ARG A 7 -56.62 -53.96 16.84
N ARG A 8 -56.77 -52.75 17.34
CA ARG A 8 -55.75 -51.71 17.19
C ARG A 8 -54.60 -52.07 18.08
N THR A 9 -53.45 -52.30 17.48
CA THR A 9 -52.13 -52.28 18.14
C THR A 9 -51.45 -50.98 17.80
N LEU A 10 -51.35 -50.08 18.78
CA LEU A 10 -50.53 -48.88 18.75
C LEU A 10 -49.09 -49.31 18.81
N ALA A 11 -48.35 -49.10 17.72
CA ALA A 11 -46.89 -49.13 17.72
C ALA A 11 -46.40 -47.71 17.95
N LEU A 12 -45.93 -47.40 19.15
CA LEU A 12 -45.13 -46.21 19.44
C LEU A 12 -43.74 -46.41 18.81
N ALA A 13 -43.54 -45.82 17.68
CA ALA A 13 -42.18 -45.66 17.12
C ALA A 13 -41.56 -44.40 17.76
N THR A 14 -40.69 -44.58 18.74
CA THR A 14 -39.80 -43.55 19.27
C THR A 14 -38.79 -43.19 18.22
N LEU A 15 -39.03 -42.09 17.49
CA LEU A 15 -38.05 -41.47 16.62
C LEU A 15 -37.05 -40.71 17.49
N ALA A 16 -35.93 -41.36 17.85
CA ALA A 16 -34.77 -40.66 18.40
C ALA A 16 -34.11 -39.86 17.25
N GLY A 17 -34.56 -38.63 17.10
CA GLY A 17 -33.90 -37.69 16.20
C GLY A 17 -32.53 -37.32 16.73
N VAL A 18 -31.48 -37.95 16.19
CA VAL A 18 -30.10 -37.49 16.36
C VAL A 18 -29.98 -36.20 15.58
N LEU A 19 -30.14 -35.09 16.25
CA LEU A 19 -29.72 -33.78 15.75
C LEU A 19 -28.20 -33.79 15.67
N PHE A 20 -27.66 -34.26 14.53
CA PHE A 20 -26.33 -33.87 14.11
C PHE A 20 -26.38 -32.38 13.82
N SER A 21 -26.08 -31.57 14.82
CA SER A 21 -25.65 -30.19 14.62
C SER A 21 -24.38 -30.25 13.82
N SER A 22 -24.51 -30.28 12.50
CA SER A 22 -23.45 -29.89 11.59
C SER A 22 -23.18 -28.42 11.90
N ALA A 23 -22.29 -28.14 12.86
CA ALA A 23 -21.52 -26.94 12.86
C ALA A 23 -20.74 -26.95 11.55
N ALA A 24 -21.40 -26.53 10.46
CA ALA A 24 -20.75 -26.12 9.26
C ALA A 24 -19.91 -24.93 9.70
N TRP A 25 -18.66 -25.20 10.02
CA TRP A 25 -17.65 -24.18 10.04
C TRP A 25 -17.74 -23.55 8.65
N ALA A 26 -18.34 -22.38 8.60
CA ALA A 26 -18.27 -21.54 7.41
C ALA A 26 -16.77 -21.25 7.25
N GLN A 27 -16.07 -22.14 6.51
CA GLN A 27 -14.75 -21.83 6.00
C GLN A 27 -15.00 -20.64 5.09
N GLY A 28 -14.69 -19.45 5.61
CA GLY A 28 -14.74 -18.23 4.81
C GLY A 28 -14.01 -18.50 3.51
N GLY A 29 -14.56 -18.01 2.39
CA GLY A 29 -13.92 -18.17 1.08
C GLY A 29 -12.48 -17.69 1.11
N ALA A 30 -11.72 -17.94 0.07
CA ALA A 30 -10.35 -17.44 -0.05
C ALA A 30 -10.35 -15.91 0.03
N VAL A 31 -9.41 -15.35 0.80
CA VAL A 31 -9.22 -13.90 0.94
C VAL A 31 -8.51 -13.36 -0.30
N ARG A 32 -9.17 -12.47 -1.03
CA ARG A 32 -8.60 -11.85 -2.24
C ARG A 32 -7.69 -10.72 -1.83
N VAL A 33 -6.39 -10.92 -2.03
CA VAL A 33 -5.34 -9.96 -1.65
C VAL A 33 -4.95 -9.12 -2.86
N GLY A 34 -5.20 -7.82 -2.81
CA GLY A 34 -4.76 -6.86 -3.82
C GLY A 34 -3.49 -6.13 -3.43
N SER A 35 -2.90 -5.41 -4.38
CA SER A 35 -1.85 -4.41 -4.12
C SER A 35 -1.73 -3.40 -5.25
N LYS A 36 -1.03 -2.31 -4.98
CA LYS A 36 -0.60 -1.36 -6.01
C LYS A 36 0.41 -2.01 -6.95
N ILE A 37 0.61 -1.38 -8.12
CA ILE A 37 1.46 -1.91 -9.19
C ILE A 37 2.96 -1.75 -8.91
N ASP A 38 3.32 -0.82 -8.03
CA ASP A 38 4.69 -0.47 -7.71
C ASP A 38 5.44 -1.59 -6.95
N THR A 39 6.77 -1.43 -6.87
CA THR A 39 7.67 -2.40 -6.23
C THR A 39 7.28 -2.69 -4.79
N GLU A 40 7.04 -1.65 -3.97
CA GLU A 40 6.66 -1.83 -2.56
C GLU A 40 5.26 -2.42 -2.40
N GLY A 41 4.31 -2.02 -3.26
CA GLY A 41 2.99 -2.62 -3.30
C GLY A 41 3.03 -4.13 -3.56
N ALA A 42 3.89 -4.57 -4.50
CA ALA A 42 4.10 -5.99 -4.76
C ALA A 42 4.72 -6.73 -3.56
N LEU A 43 5.72 -6.13 -2.91
CA LEU A 43 6.35 -6.68 -1.70
C LEU A 43 5.36 -6.84 -0.55
N LEU A 44 4.68 -5.76 -0.18
CA LEU A 44 3.72 -5.74 0.93
C LEU A 44 2.54 -6.69 0.68
N GLY A 45 2.07 -6.75 -0.57
CA GLY A 45 1.05 -7.72 -0.98
C GLY A 45 1.51 -9.16 -0.79
N GLN A 46 2.75 -9.48 -1.17
CA GLN A 46 3.34 -10.82 -0.97
C GLN A 46 3.54 -11.15 0.51
N LEU A 47 3.90 -10.19 1.35
CA LEU A 47 3.97 -10.39 2.80
C LEU A 47 2.60 -10.78 3.36
N ILE A 48 1.52 -10.08 2.95
CA ILE A 48 0.15 -10.40 3.36
C ILE A 48 -0.23 -11.82 2.91
N VAL A 49 -0.07 -12.14 1.62
CA VAL A 49 -0.42 -13.46 1.06
C VAL A 49 0.25 -14.58 1.85
N GLN A 50 1.58 -14.51 1.99
CA GLN A 50 2.36 -15.60 2.59
C GLN A 50 2.09 -15.79 4.08
N VAL A 51 1.87 -14.69 4.82
CA VAL A 51 1.53 -14.78 6.25
C VAL A 51 0.13 -15.36 6.45
N LEU A 52 -0.85 -14.97 5.64
CA LEU A 52 -2.19 -15.54 5.71
C LEU A 52 -2.17 -17.04 5.41
N GLU A 53 -1.49 -17.45 4.33
CA GLU A 53 -1.35 -18.85 3.94
C GLU A 53 -0.64 -19.68 5.00
N ALA A 54 0.46 -19.18 5.57
CA ALA A 54 1.20 -19.85 6.65
C ALA A 54 0.35 -20.05 7.92
N ASN A 55 -0.70 -19.25 8.09
CA ASN A 55 -1.65 -19.36 9.21
C ASN A 55 -2.97 -20.05 8.84
N GLY A 56 -3.02 -20.74 7.71
CA GLY A 56 -4.14 -21.58 7.29
C GLY A 56 -5.32 -20.81 6.68
N ILE A 57 -5.13 -19.51 6.36
CA ILE A 57 -6.11 -18.68 5.67
C ILE A 57 -5.83 -18.77 4.17
N LYS A 58 -6.74 -19.36 3.41
CA LYS A 58 -6.60 -19.45 1.94
C LYS A 58 -6.64 -18.06 1.33
N THR A 59 -5.78 -17.81 0.34
CA THR A 59 -5.74 -16.54 -0.38
C THR A 59 -5.98 -16.71 -1.87
N GLU A 60 -6.46 -15.65 -2.49
CA GLU A 60 -6.47 -15.46 -3.95
C GLU A 60 -5.60 -14.24 -4.26
N ASN A 61 -4.54 -14.46 -5.04
CA ASN A 61 -3.59 -13.42 -5.39
C ASN A 61 -4.15 -12.52 -6.50
N ARG A 62 -4.43 -11.26 -6.17
CA ARG A 62 -4.87 -10.17 -7.05
C ARG A 62 -3.90 -8.99 -6.97
N LEU A 63 -2.61 -9.24 -6.84
CA LEU A 63 -1.59 -8.20 -6.68
C LEU A 63 -1.37 -7.41 -7.98
N ARG A 64 -0.78 -6.22 -7.82
CA ARG A 64 -0.34 -5.33 -8.91
C ARG A 64 -1.47 -4.86 -9.82
N LEU A 65 -2.63 -4.54 -9.26
CA LEU A 65 -3.82 -4.11 -10.00
C LEU A 65 -3.66 -2.76 -10.71
N GLY A 66 -2.97 -1.82 -10.10
CA GLY A 66 -2.81 -0.48 -10.64
C GLY A 66 -2.44 0.56 -9.59
N ASN A 67 -2.75 1.83 -9.86
CA ASN A 67 -2.51 2.95 -8.97
C ASN A 67 -3.51 3.01 -7.79
N THR A 68 -3.35 4.00 -6.92
CA THR A 68 -4.17 4.20 -5.73
C THR A 68 -5.67 4.17 -6.00
N LYS A 69 -6.15 4.86 -7.05
CA LYS A 69 -7.59 4.90 -7.39
C LYS A 69 -8.12 3.53 -7.79
N ILE A 70 -7.36 2.79 -8.59
CA ILE A 70 -7.78 1.46 -9.10
C ILE A 70 -7.92 0.48 -7.94
N VAL A 71 -6.90 0.38 -7.09
CA VAL A 71 -6.91 -0.59 -5.98
C VAL A 71 -7.96 -0.23 -4.95
N ARG A 72 -8.12 1.07 -4.64
CA ARG A 72 -9.17 1.56 -3.74
C ARG A 72 -10.56 1.21 -4.27
N SER A 73 -10.82 1.43 -5.55
CA SER A 73 -12.09 1.09 -6.19
C SER A 73 -12.36 -0.41 -6.14
N ALA A 74 -11.36 -1.26 -6.38
CA ALA A 74 -11.49 -2.71 -6.28
C ALA A 74 -11.87 -3.18 -4.86
N LEU A 75 -11.30 -2.56 -3.81
CA LEU A 75 -11.70 -2.84 -2.42
C LEU A 75 -13.16 -2.42 -2.17
N MET A 76 -13.54 -1.23 -2.62
CA MET A 76 -14.91 -0.70 -2.44
C MET A 76 -15.95 -1.53 -3.19
N ALA A 77 -15.63 -2.00 -4.39
CA ALA A 77 -16.47 -2.89 -5.19
C ALA A 77 -16.51 -4.32 -4.65
N GLY A 78 -15.63 -4.67 -3.70
CA GLY A 78 -15.52 -6.02 -3.18
C GLY A 78 -14.87 -7.01 -4.16
N GLU A 79 -14.08 -6.52 -5.12
CA GLU A 79 -13.27 -7.33 -6.04
C GLU A 79 -12.01 -7.88 -5.34
N ILE A 80 -11.51 -7.14 -4.35
CA ILE A 80 -10.50 -7.57 -3.39
C ILE A 80 -11.01 -7.40 -1.96
N ASP A 81 -10.39 -8.09 -1.02
CA ASP A 81 -10.83 -8.15 0.38
C ASP A 81 -9.87 -7.42 1.33
N ILE A 82 -8.59 -7.39 0.98
CA ILE A 82 -7.50 -6.76 1.74
C ILE A 82 -6.41 -6.30 0.77
N TYR A 83 -5.79 -5.17 1.09
CA TYR A 83 -4.57 -4.70 0.41
C TYR A 83 -3.74 -3.80 1.33
N PRO A 84 -2.41 -3.65 1.08
CA PRO A 84 -1.60 -2.65 1.77
C PRO A 84 -1.88 -1.26 1.21
N GLU A 85 -2.27 -0.33 2.08
CA GLU A 85 -2.49 1.08 1.76
C GLU A 85 -1.68 1.96 2.70
N TYR A 86 -1.59 3.25 2.42
CA TYR A 86 -0.79 4.22 3.15
C TYR A 86 -1.68 5.25 3.83
N THR A 87 -1.47 5.49 5.12
CA THR A 87 -2.34 6.33 5.95
C THR A 87 -2.59 7.72 5.37
N GLY A 88 -1.58 8.33 4.76
CA GLY A 88 -1.67 9.66 4.15
C GLY A 88 -2.65 9.76 2.97
N ASN A 89 -2.95 8.63 2.30
CA ASN A 89 -3.96 8.63 1.25
C ASN A 89 -5.37 8.91 1.78
N GLY A 90 -5.59 8.82 3.10
CA GLY A 90 -6.83 9.27 3.72
C GLY A 90 -7.13 10.74 3.44
N ALA A 91 -6.12 11.59 3.41
CA ALA A 91 -6.29 13.00 3.02
C ALA A 91 -6.99 13.13 1.67
N PHE A 92 -6.52 12.38 0.69
CA PHE A 92 -7.06 12.35 -0.67
C PHE A 92 -8.43 11.63 -0.76
N PHE A 93 -8.60 10.48 -0.09
CA PHE A 93 -9.84 9.71 -0.15
C PHE A 93 -11.05 10.46 0.39
N PHE A 94 -10.83 11.32 1.38
CA PHE A 94 -11.88 12.02 2.09
C PHE A 94 -11.90 13.53 1.80
N ALA A 95 -11.11 14.01 0.81
CA ALA A 95 -10.97 15.43 0.47
C ALA A 95 -10.69 16.32 1.72
N ASP A 96 -9.79 15.83 2.59
CA ASP A 96 -9.48 16.40 3.91
C ASP A 96 -8.00 16.83 4.01
N GLU A 97 -7.37 17.21 2.89
CA GLU A 97 -5.92 17.46 2.77
C GLU A 97 -5.41 18.55 3.72
N LYS A 98 -6.28 19.48 4.11
CA LYS A 98 -5.93 20.60 4.99
C LYS A 98 -5.85 20.21 6.48
N ASN A 99 -6.29 19.03 6.84
CA ASN A 99 -6.32 18.60 8.24
C ASN A 99 -4.91 18.32 8.75
N PRO A 100 -4.47 18.95 9.85
CA PRO A 100 -3.12 18.79 10.38
C PRO A 100 -2.83 17.37 10.90
N ALA A 101 -3.85 16.56 11.15
CA ALA A 101 -3.67 15.16 11.56
C ALA A 101 -2.79 14.37 10.60
N TRP A 102 -2.85 14.68 9.31
CA TRP A 102 -2.07 13.97 8.28
C TRP A 102 -0.56 14.16 8.39
N LYS A 103 -0.10 15.15 9.17
CA LYS A 103 1.32 15.41 9.42
C LYS A 103 1.91 14.57 10.57
N SER A 104 1.10 13.73 11.20
CA SER A 104 1.49 12.84 12.29
C SER A 104 1.12 11.41 11.96
N ALA A 105 2.05 10.47 12.12
CA ALA A 105 1.79 9.05 11.89
C ALA A 105 0.60 8.54 12.71
N LYS A 106 0.57 8.86 14.02
CA LYS A 106 -0.51 8.44 14.90
C LYS A 106 -1.83 9.14 14.58
N ALA A 107 -1.83 10.46 14.50
CA ALA A 107 -3.07 11.21 14.25
C ALA A 107 -3.65 10.90 12.87
N GLY A 108 -2.81 10.74 11.84
CA GLY A 108 -3.23 10.35 10.50
C GLY A 108 -3.83 8.95 10.46
N PHE A 109 -3.20 7.99 11.15
CA PHE A 109 -3.76 6.64 11.28
C PHE A 109 -5.11 6.63 12.01
N ASP A 110 -5.22 7.31 13.14
CA ASP A 110 -6.47 7.41 13.90
C ASP A 110 -7.59 8.04 13.04
N ARG A 111 -7.24 9.10 12.30
CA ARG A 111 -8.16 9.83 11.42
C ARG A 111 -8.67 8.95 10.27
N VAL A 112 -7.78 8.31 9.52
CA VAL A 112 -8.19 7.47 8.38
C VAL A 112 -8.98 6.25 8.85
N SER A 113 -8.58 5.64 9.96
CA SER A 113 -9.28 4.50 10.55
C SER A 113 -10.71 4.85 10.92
N GLN A 114 -10.92 6.00 11.56
CA GLN A 114 -12.25 6.49 11.94
C GLN A 114 -13.13 6.76 10.71
N LEU A 115 -12.60 7.48 9.73
CA LEU A 115 -13.33 7.85 8.51
C LEU A 115 -13.72 6.60 7.71
N ASP A 116 -12.79 5.69 7.49
CA ASP A 116 -13.04 4.48 6.70
C ASP A 116 -13.98 3.49 7.40
N ALA A 117 -13.84 3.32 8.70
CA ALA A 117 -14.74 2.46 9.46
C ALA A 117 -16.18 2.98 9.40
N SER A 118 -16.39 4.30 9.57
CA SER A 118 -17.72 4.91 9.60
C SER A 118 -18.37 4.98 8.22
N GLN A 119 -17.62 5.36 7.19
CA GLN A 119 -18.17 5.64 5.86
C GLN A 119 -18.16 4.43 4.92
N ASN A 120 -17.12 3.58 5.02
CA ASN A 120 -16.83 2.56 4.02
C ASN A 120 -16.80 1.13 4.58
N LYS A 121 -16.93 0.95 5.89
CA LYS A 121 -16.80 -0.37 6.55
C LYS A 121 -15.47 -1.05 6.22
N VAL A 122 -14.41 -0.26 6.15
CA VAL A 122 -13.02 -0.70 5.97
C VAL A 122 -12.28 -0.51 7.28
N THR A 123 -11.54 -1.53 7.68
CA THR A 123 -10.70 -1.52 8.89
C THR A 123 -9.25 -1.38 8.50
N TRP A 124 -8.56 -0.40 9.07
CA TRP A 124 -7.13 -0.26 8.99
C TRP A 124 -6.48 -1.04 10.12
N LEU A 125 -5.54 -1.92 9.79
CA LEU A 125 -4.80 -2.71 10.78
C LEU A 125 -3.51 -1.97 11.17
N THR A 126 -2.71 -2.61 12.04
CA THR A 126 -1.47 -2.03 12.58
C THR A 126 -0.56 -1.50 11.48
N PRO A 127 -0.20 -0.20 11.50
CA PRO A 127 0.68 0.39 10.51
C PRO A 127 2.15 0.06 10.77
N ALA A 128 2.95 0.09 9.71
CA ALA A 128 4.40 0.00 9.78
C ALA A 128 5.00 1.32 10.30
N PRO A 129 6.12 1.29 11.06
CA PRO A 129 6.84 2.48 11.51
C PRO A 129 7.75 3.04 10.39
N ALA A 130 7.16 3.28 9.22
CA ALA A 130 7.81 3.83 8.04
C ALA A 130 6.98 4.96 7.45
N ASN A 131 7.61 5.78 6.63
CA ASN A 131 6.94 6.86 5.90
C ASN A 131 7.30 6.77 4.41
N ASN A 132 6.40 6.21 3.62
CA ASN A 132 6.51 6.15 2.16
C ASN A 132 6.02 7.47 1.53
N THR A 133 6.56 8.58 2.00
CA THR A 133 6.14 9.91 1.52
C THR A 133 6.60 10.16 0.09
N TRP A 134 5.81 10.87 -0.70
CA TRP A 134 6.28 11.38 -1.98
C TRP A 134 7.43 12.36 -1.81
N ALA A 135 8.43 12.20 -2.68
CA ALA A 135 9.61 13.03 -2.72
C ALA A 135 10.04 13.32 -4.17
N ILE A 136 10.89 14.32 -4.33
CA ILE A 136 11.60 14.57 -5.57
C ILE A 136 13.09 14.26 -5.32
N ALA A 137 13.62 13.33 -6.09
CA ALA A 137 15.04 13.02 -6.11
C ALA A 137 15.69 13.64 -7.35
N VAL A 138 16.90 14.14 -7.21
CA VAL A 138 17.70 14.70 -8.32
C VAL A 138 19.03 13.98 -8.44
N ARG A 139 19.64 14.02 -9.62
CA ARG A 139 20.98 13.47 -9.83
C ARG A 139 21.99 14.19 -8.93
N LYS A 140 22.91 13.42 -8.36
CA LYS A 140 23.94 13.93 -7.43
C LYS A 140 24.84 14.99 -8.02
N ASP A 141 25.20 14.82 -9.30
CA ASP A 141 26.01 15.81 -10.04
C ASP A 141 25.25 17.14 -10.20
N LEU A 142 23.95 17.09 -10.52
CA LEU A 142 23.08 18.26 -10.61
C LEU A 142 22.93 18.94 -9.25
N ALA A 143 22.64 18.16 -8.21
CA ALA A 143 22.51 18.66 -6.84
C ALA A 143 23.77 19.39 -6.39
N SER A 144 24.94 18.82 -6.66
CA SER A 144 26.24 19.40 -6.32
C SER A 144 26.52 20.68 -7.11
N ALA A 145 26.32 20.66 -8.43
CA ALA A 145 26.59 21.80 -9.30
C ALA A 145 25.75 23.03 -8.97
N HIS A 146 24.50 22.82 -8.56
CA HIS A 146 23.53 23.89 -8.27
C HIS A 146 23.21 24.06 -6.79
N ARG A 147 23.89 23.31 -5.90
CA ARG A 147 23.70 23.34 -4.44
C ARG A 147 22.25 23.05 -4.03
N LEU A 148 21.60 22.13 -4.73
CA LEU A 148 20.23 21.74 -4.43
C LEU A 148 20.22 20.77 -3.25
N LYS A 149 19.72 21.20 -2.10
CA LYS A 149 19.54 20.37 -0.90
C LYS A 149 18.06 20.18 -0.56
N SER A 150 17.24 21.15 -0.92
CA SER A 150 15.82 21.18 -0.57
C SER A 150 14.95 21.55 -1.77
N LEU A 151 13.64 21.35 -1.62
CA LEU A 151 12.63 21.80 -2.57
C LEU A 151 12.59 23.34 -2.71
N ASP A 152 12.99 24.10 -1.68
CA ASP A 152 13.19 25.54 -1.78
C ASP A 152 14.33 25.89 -2.74
N ASP A 153 15.48 25.18 -2.65
CA ASP A 153 16.60 25.40 -3.55
C ASP A 153 16.22 25.06 -4.98
N MET A 154 15.56 23.93 -5.18
CA MET A 154 15.09 23.48 -6.49
C MET A 154 14.07 24.47 -7.08
N GLY A 155 13.10 24.91 -6.28
CA GLY A 155 12.07 25.85 -6.73
C GLY A 155 12.70 27.17 -7.23
N ARG A 156 13.63 27.75 -6.48
CA ARG A 156 14.38 28.93 -6.91
C ARG A 156 15.17 28.71 -8.20
N TRP A 157 15.87 27.58 -8.30
CA TRP A 157 16.68 27.23 -9.47
C TRP A 157 15.82 27.02 -10.71
N VAL A 158 14.71 26.28 -10.61
CA VAL A 158 13.76 26.05 -11.72
C VAL A 158 13.15 27.37 -12.19
N SER A 159 12.70 28.24 -11.26
CA SER A 159 12.09 29.54 -11.57
C SER A 159 13.07 30.53 -12.21
N ALA A 160 14.38 30.37 -11.97
CA ALA A 160 15.44 31.11 -12.64
C ALA A 160 15.84 30.54 -14.01
N GLY A 161 15.11 29.57 -14.56
CA GLY A 161 15.37 28.97 -15.87
C GLY A 161 16.32 27.77 -15.83
N GLY A 162 16.51 27.16 -14.68
CA GLY A 162 17.30 25.94 -14.53
C GLY A 162 16.77 24.79 -15.41
N LYS A 163 17.67 24.07 -16.07
CA LYS A 163 17.31 22.94 -16.94
C LYS A 163 16.88 21.74 -16.09
N PHE A 164 15.61 21.71 -15.74
CA PHE A 164 15.01 20.67 -14.91
C PHE A 164 13.99 19.86 -15.72
N LYS A 165 14.10 18.52 -15.65
CA LYS A 165 13.10 17.60 -16.23
C LYS A 165 12.86 16.43 -15.31
N LEU A 166 11.61 16.25 -14.92
CA LEU A 166 11.13 15.28 -13.94
C LEU A 166 10.50 14.07 -14.63
N ALA A 167 10.93 12.86 -14.29
CA ALA A 167 10.18 11.65 -14.55
C ALA A 167 9.23 11.39 -13.37
N ALA A 168 7.93 11.24 -13.63
CA ALA A 168 6.93 11.05 -12.60
C ALA A 168 5.73 10.23 -13.11
N SER A 169 4.95 9.64 -12.19
CA SER A 169 3.69 9.00 -12.53
C SER A 169 2.62 10.04 -12.88
N ALA A 170 1.64 9.65 -13.70
CA ALA A 170 0.46 10.46 -13.97
C ALA A 170 -0.27 10.83 -12.66
N GLU A 171 -0.38 9.89 -11.72
CA GLU A 171 -0.98 10.14 -10.41
C GLU A 171 -0.27 11.28 -9.66
N PHE A 172 1.07 11.29 -9.62
CA PHE A 172 1.84 12.35 -8.97
C PHE A 172 1.70 13.71 -9.65
N VAL A 173 1.65 13.71 -10.97
CA VAL A 173 1.53 14.95 -11.77
C VAL A 173 0.14 15.58 -11.61
N GLU A 174 -0.91 14.77 -11.50
CA GLU A 174 -2.30 15.24 -11.56
C GLU A 174 -2.94 15.48 -10.19
N ARG A 175 -2.54 14.73 -9.15
CA ARG A 175 -3.15 14.86 -7.82
C ARG A 175 -2.84 16.22 -7.20
N SER A 176 -3.88 16.90 -6.71
CA SER A 176 -3.79 18.23 -6.08
C SER A 176 -2.84 18.29 -4.88
N ASP A 177 -2.71 17.18 -4.15
CA ASP A 177 -1.88 17.03 -2.95
C ASP A 177 -0.44 16.54 -3.23
N ALA A 178 -0.07 16.32 -4.51
CA ALA A 178 1.26 15.85 -4.94
C ALA A 178 2.06 16.95 -5.64
N LEU A 179 2.43 16.80 -6.92
CA LEU A 179 3.24 17.79 -7.64
C LEU A 179 2.61 19.21 -7.64
N PRO A 180 1.29 19.39 -7.83
CA PRO A 180 0.67 20.70 -7.73
C PRO A 180 0.87 21.34 -6.35
N ALA A 181 0.80 20.59 -5.26
CA ALA A 181 1.07 21.09 -3.91
C ALA A 181 2.53 21.53 -3.73
N PHE A 182 3.49 20.75 -4.22
CA PHE A 182 4.90 21.13 -4.22
C PHE A 182 5.14 22.39 -5.03
N GLN A 183 4.56 22.51 -6.23
CA GLN A 183 4.70 23.68 -7.08
C GLN A 183 4.17 24.94 -6.40
N ALA A 184 2.98 24.85 -5.80
CA ALA A 184 2.36 25.98 -5.09
C ALA A 184 3.19 26.40 -3.87
N ALA A 185 3.70 25.45 -3.10
CA ALA A 185 4.42 25.73 -1.87
C ALA A 185 5.84 26.27 -2.11
N TYR A 186 6.53 25.78 -3.13
CA TYR A 186 7.93 26.11 -3.42
C TYR A 186 8.10 27.10 -4.60
N GLY A 187 7.00 27.64 -5.14
CA GLY A 187 7.02 28.73 -6.09
C GLY A 187 7.63 28.39 -7.44
N PHE A 188 7.47 27.15 -7.93
CA PHE A 188 7.89 26.74 -9.25
C PHE A 188 6.73 26.17 -10.06
N LYS A 189 6.90 26.07 -11.36
CA LYS A 189 5.93 25.43 -12.27
C LYS A 189 6.68 24.69 -13.37
N LEU A 190 6.31 23.44 -13.62
CA LEU A 190 6.85 22.65 -14.71
C LEU A 190 5.90 22.68 -15.90
N GLY A 191 6.44 22.96 -17.08
CA GLY A 191 5.72 22.82 -18.34
C GLY A 191 5.73 21.37 -18.85
N PRO A 192 4.95 21.06 -19.90
CA PRO A 192 4.89 19.70 -20.48
C PRO A 192 6.26 19.15 -20.90
N ASP A 193 7.13 20.01 -21.45
CA ASP A 193 8.48 19.60 -21.89
C ASP A 193 9.42 19.25 -20.73
N GLN A 194 9.08 19.69 -19.53
CA GLN A 194 9.82 19.41 -18.29
C GLN A 194 9.30 18.17 -17.55
N LEU A 195 8.37 17.44 -18.13
CA LEU A 195 7.77 16.22 -17.56
C LEU A 195 7.96 15.04 -18.50
N LEU A 196 8.39 13.92 -17.94
CA LEU A 196 8.25 12.59 -18.53
C LEU A 196 7.21 11.84 -17.69
N THR A 197 5.96 11.86 -18.15
CA THR A 197 4.85 11.26 -17.40
C THR A 197 4.67 9.80 -17.77
N LEU A 198 4.66 8.93 -16.76
CA LEU A 198 4.49 7.48 -16.87
C LEU A 198 3.11 7.08 -16.33
N ALA A 199 2.45 6.14 -17.01
CA ALA A 199 1.11 5.68 -16.60
C ALA A 199 1.10 4.94 -15.25
N GLY A 200 2.17 4.20 -14.95
CA GLY A 200 2.34 3.47 -13.68
C GLY A 200 2.98 4.31 -12.58
N GLY A 201 2.78 3.89 -11.32
CA GLY A 201 3.36 4.54 -10.13
C GLY A 201 4.69 3.95 -9.67
N ASP A 202 5.34 3.10 -10.48
CA ASP A 202 6.59 2.43 -10.09
C ASP A 202 7.78 3.38 -10.16
N THR A 203 8.28 3.79 -8.99
CA THR A 203 9.41 4.70 -8.85
C THR A 203 10.75 4.10 -9.28
N SER A 204 10.86 2.79 -9.39
CA SER A 204 12.07 2.16 -9.95
C SER A 204 12.32 2.63 -11.38
N VAL A 205 11.26 2.86 -12.15
CA VAL A 205 11.33 3.36 -13.53
C VAL A 205 11.68 4.85 -13.57
N THR A 206 11.07 5.68 -12.71
CA THR A 206 11.37 7.13 -12.68
C THR A 206 12.78 7.40 -12.20
N ILE A 207 13.25 6.70 -11.16
CA ILE A 207 14.61 6.80 -10.62
C ILE A 207 15.63 6.37 -11.67
N LYS A 208 15.39 5.25 -12.34
CA LYS A 208 16.28 4.77 -13.43
C LYS A 208 16.34 5.78 -14.58
N ALA A 209 15.19 6.31 -15.01
CA ALA A 209 15.15 7.31 -16.08
C ALA A 209 15.97 8.55 -15.73
N ALA A 210 15.93 9.01 -14.49
CA ALA A 210 16.73 10.15 -14.02
C ALA A 210 18.23 9.81 -13.94
N ALA A 211 18.56 8.62 -13.43
CA ALA A 211 19.95 8.16 -13.34
C ALA A 211 20.64 8.07 -14.71
N GLU A 212 19.92 7.53 -15.69
CA GLU A 212 20.40 7.35 -17.07
C GLU A 212 20.28 8.60 -17.94
N GLY A 213 19.57 9.64 -17.49
CA GLY A 213 19.31 10.85 -18.28
C GLY A 213 18.37 10.60 -19.47
N THR A 214 17.51 9.60 -19.40
CA THR A 214 16.59 9.22 -20.48
C THR A 214 15.72 10.41 -20.90
N SER A 215 15.72 10.73 -22.20
CA SER A 215 15.00 11.90 -22.76
C SER A 215 15.32 13.23 -22.06
N GLY A 216 16.53 13.38 -21.50
CA GLY A 216 16.97 14.57 -20.79
C GLY A 216 16.45 14.70 -19.35
N VAL A 217 15.83 13.65 -18.80
CA VAL A 217 15.39 13.61 -17.39
C VAL A 217 16.59 13.68 -16.46
N ASN A 218 16.50 14.51 -15.42
CA ASN A 218 17.55 14.68 -14.40
C ASN A 218 16.98 14.69 -12.96
N ALA A 219 15.69 14.47 -12.84
CA ALA A 219 14.98 14.34 -11.57
C ALA A 219 13.91 13.25 -11.66
N ALA A 220 13.58 12.66 -10.53
CA ALA A 220 12.60 11.60 -10.41
C ALA A 220 11.62 11.86 -9.29
N MET A 221 10.35 11.52 -9.51
CA MET A 221 9.44 11.18 -8.42
C MET A 221 10.00 9.95 -7.71
N ALA A 222 10.08 10.02 -6.41
CA ALA A 222 10.54 8.95 -5.53
C ALA A 222 9.68 8.86 -4.29
N TYR A 223 9.87 7.79 -3.52
CA TYR A 223 9.27 7.62 -2.19
C TYR A 223 10.35 7.55 -1.11
N GLY A 224 9.97 7.90 0.12
CA GLY A 224 10.87 7.85 1.27
C GLY A 224 11.42 6.45 1.59
N THR A 225 10.78 5.40 1.10
CA THR A 225 11.18 4.00 1.28
C THR A 225 11.87 3.39 0.05
N ASP A 226 12.20 4.21 -0.97
CA ASP A 226 12.91 3.75 -2.17
C ASP A 226 14.39 3.49 -1.91
N GLY A 227 14.81 2.23 -1.94
CA GLY A 227 16.20 1.82 -1.84
C GLY A 227 17.10 2.24 -3.02
N PRO A 228 16.61 2.25 -4.28
CA PRO A 228 17.43 2.55 -5.45
C PRO A 228 17.99 3.97 -5.53
N VAL A 229 17.41 4.96 -4.86
CA VAL A 229 17.78 6.39 -5.01
C VAL A 229 19.27 6.63 -4.84
N ALA A 230 19.81 6.25 -3.68
CA ALA A 230 21.23 6.48 -3.38
C ALA A 230 22.16 5.61 -4.23
N ALA A 231 21.78 4.36 -4.48
CA ALA A 231 22.57 3.40 -5.24
C ALA A 231 22.72 3.80 -6.73
N LEU A 232 21.71 4.48 -7.28
CA LEU A 232 21.73 4.98 -8.67
C LEU A 232 22.20 6.42 -8.77
N GLY A 233 22.84 6.97 -7.75
CA GLY A 233 23.46 8.28 -7.78
C GLY A 233 22.49 9.47 -7.75
N LEU A 234 21.30 9.29 -7.16
CA LEU A 234 20.37 10.36 -6.87
C LEU A 234 20.40 10.74 -5.39
N VAL A 235 19.85 11.91 -5.08
CA VAL A 235 19.59 12.39 -3.72
C VAL A 235 18.17 12.89 -3.62
N ILE A 236 17.49 12.54 -2.55
CA ILE A 236 16.17 13.11 -2.22
C ILE A 236 16.36 14.54 -1.71
N LEU A 237 15.55 15.46 -2.22
CA LEU A 237 15.51 16.83 -1.72
C LEU A 237 14.64 16.92 -0.48
N ASP A 238 15.12 17.67 0.52
CA ASP A 238 14.37 17.92 1.74
C ASP A 238 13.09 18.72 1.46
N ASP A 239 12.01 18.40 2.18
CA ASP A 239 10.74 19.13 2.19
C ASP A 239 10.61 19.97 3.49
N PRO A 240 11.27 21.16 3.60
CA PRO A 240 11.29 21.92 4.84
C PRO A 240 9.91 22.49 5.24
N LYS A 241 8.95 22.56 4.30
CA LYS A 241 7.57 23.00 4.57
C LYS A 241 6.66 21.84 4.97
N GLY A 242 7.14 20.60 4.89
CA GLY A 242 6.37 19.42 5.27
C GLY A 242 5.06 19.29 4.50
N ILE A 243 5.11 19.47 3.16
CA ILE A 243 3.90 19.53 2.33
C ILE A 243 3.16 18.19 2.31
N GLN A 244 3.91 17.09 2.34
CA GLN A 244 3.29 15.78 2.23
C GLN A 244 2.75 15.26 3.57
N PRO A 245 1.63 14.51 3.55
CA PRO A 245 1.21 13.68 4.68
C PRO A 245 2.25 12.64 5.09
N VAL A 246 2.08 12.06 6.26
CA VAL A 246 2.79 10.83 6.64
C VAL A 246 2.08 9.63 6.01
N TYR A 247 2.80 8.85 5.21
CA TYR A 247 2.30 7.67 4.51
C TYR A 247 2.82 6.39 5.16
N ALA A 248 2.28 6.02 6.33
CA ALA A 248 2.62 4.76 6.98
C ALA A 248 1.90 3.59 6.29
N PRO A 249 2.62 2.57 5.81
CA PRO A 249 1.99 1.38 5.20
C PRO A 249 1.15 0.61 6.22
N ALA A 250 -0.08 0.24 5.87
CA ALA A 250 -0.95 -0.54 6.74
C ALA A 250 -1.87 -1.47 5.92
N PRO A 251 -2.15 -2.70 6.38
CA PRO A 251 -3.18 -3.51 5.74
C PRO A 251 -4.55 -2.86 5.93
N THR A 252 -5.31 -2.75 4.85
CA THR A 252 -6.71 -2.32 4.87
C THR A 252 -7.60 -3.46 4.46
N VAL A 253 -8.60 -3.78 5.26
CA VAL A 253 -9.45 -4.96 5.10
C VAL A 253 -10.93 -4.59 5.22
N ARG A 254 -11.77 -5.19 4.40
CA ARG A 254 -13.23 -5.06 4.52
C ARG A 254 -13.68 -5.63 5.86
N ALA A 255 -14.51 -4.89 6.60
CA ALA A 255 -14.95 -5.29 7.95
C ALA A 255 -15.63 -6.66 7.98
N SER A 256 -16.38 -7.03 6.93
CA SER A 256 -17.02 -8.34 6.81
C SER A 256 -16.00 -9.49 6.70
N VAL A 257 -14.90 -9.25 6.02
CA VAL A 257 -13.81 -10.25 5.87
C VAL A 257 -13.06 -10.42 7.18
N LEU A 258 -12.77 -9.32 7.87
CA LEU A 258 -12.14 -9.38 9.20
C LEU A 258 -13.03 -10.09 10.23
N ALA A 259 -14.36 -9.90 10.16
CA ALA A 259 -15.30 -10.62 11.01
C ALA A 259 -15.30 -12.14 10.74
N ALA A 260 -15.18 -12.54 9.47
CA ALA A 260 -15.06 -13.95 9.08
C ALA A 260 -13.69 -14.57 9.40
N HIS A 261 -12.62 -13.76 9.40
CA HIS A 261 -11.24 -14.17 9.62
C HIS A 261 -10.55 -13.29 10.68
N PRO A 262 -10.96 -13.31 11.95
CA PRO A 262 -10.45 -12.40 12.99
C PRO A 262 -8.94 -12.52 13.23
N LYS A 263 -8.35 -13.69 12.97
CA LYS A 263 -6.90 -13.92 13.08
C LYS A 263 -6.06 -13.02 12.17
N ILE A 264 -6.61 -12.46 11.08
CA ILE A 264 -5.88 -11.60 10.14
C ILE A 264 -5.17 -10.47 10.88
N LYS A 265 -5.85 -9.83 11.83
CA LYS A 265 -5.29 -8.74 12.63
C LYS A 265 -4.03 -9.17 13.38
N ASP A 266 -4.11 -10.31 14.07
CA ASP A 266 -3.06 -10.75 14.98
C ASP A 266 -1.81 -11.27 14.22
N VAL A 267 -2.04 -11.95 13.08
CA VAL A 267 -0.93 -12.51 12.30
C VAL A 267 -0.20 -11.45 11.46
N LEU A 268 -0.88 -10.36 11.04
CA LEU A 268 -0.26 -9.29 10.26
C LEU A 268 0.42 -8.22 11.13
N ALA A 269 -0.03 -8.01 12.38
CA ALA A 269 0.53 -6.98 13.24
C ALA A 269 2.06 -7.11 13.43
N PRO A 270 2.65 -8.26 13.80
CA PRO A 270 4.10 -8.37 13.97
C PRO A 270 4.87 -8.15 12.67
N VAL A 271 4.28 -8.48 11.51
CA VAL A 271 4.90 -8.24 10.20
C VAL A 271 5.04 -6.74 9.96
N PHE A 272 3.93 -6.00 10.02
CA PHE A 272 3.94 -4.56 9.72
C PHE A 272 4.74 -3.78 10.76
N LEU A 273 4.71 -4.14 12.03
CA LEU A 273 5.54 -3.53 13.07
C LEU A 273 7.04 -3.68 12.83
N SER A 274 7.47 -4.70 12.09
CA SER A 274 8.89 -4.94 11.77
C SER A 274 9.40 -4.18 10.53
N LEU A 275 8.51 -3.48 9.80
CA LEU A 275 8.82 -2.79 8.55
C LEU A 275 9.13 -1.31 8.79
N ASP A 276 10.30 -1.00 9.33
CA ASP A 276 10.80 0.37 9.37
C ASP A 276 11.34 0.84 8.00
N ALA A 277 11.63 2.13 7.87
CA ALA A 277 12.08 2.69 6.60
C ALA A 277 13.38 2.04 6.08
N PRO A 278 14.45 1.81 6.88
CA PRO A 278 15.63 1.10 6.42
C PRO A 278 15.34 -0.33 5.94
N THR A 279 14.46 -1.04 6.63
CA THR A 279 14.04 -2.39 6.24
C THR A 279 13.34 -2.36 4.87
N LEU A 280 12.36 -1.47 4.68
CA LEU A 280 11.65 -1.35 3.39
C LEU A 280 12.61 -0.93 2.27
N GLN A 281 13.51 0.03 2.51
CA GLN A 281 14.54 0.42 1.54
C GLN A 281 15.40 -0.77 1.11
N ALA A 282 15.86 -1.58 2.06
CA ALA A 282 16.68 -2.76 1.75
C ALA A 282 15.89 -3.81 0.94
N LEU A 283 14.64 -4.09 1.31
CA LEU A 283 13.81 -5.05 0.61
C LEU A 283 13.41 -4.57 -0.80
N ASN A 284 13.07 -3.29 -0.94
CA ASN A 284 12.75 -2.67 -2.23
C ASN A 284 13.98 -2.64 -3.15
N ALA A 285 15.18 -2.41 -2.61
CA ALA A 285 16.43 -2.46 -3.37
C ALA A 285 16.70 -3.86 -3.95
N ARG A 286 16.45 -4.93 -3.19
CA ARG A 286 16.58 -6.30 -3.69
C ARG A 286 15.70 -6.58 -4.90
N ILE A 287 14.49 -6.03 -4.90
CA ILE A 287 13.56 -6.18 -6.04
C ILE A 287 14.01 -5.30 -7.21
N ALA A 288 14.24 -4.02 -6.96
CA ALA A 288 14.42 -3.03 -8.02
C ALA A 288 15.83 -3.03 -8.64
N LEU A 289 16.88 -3.36 -7.87
CA LEU A 289 18.28 -3.35 -8.33
C LEU A 289 18.81 -4.73 -8.64
N GLU A 290 18.49 -5.73 -7.78
CA GLU A 290 19.00 -7.08 -7.93
C GLU A 290 18.07 -7.96 -8.78
N GLY A 291 16.85 -7.47 -9.11
CA GLY A 291 15.86 -8.20 -9.91
C GLY A 291 15.28 -9.42 -9.21
N VAL A 292 15.38 -9.49 -7.88
CA VAL A 292 14.83 -10.61 -7.11
C VAL A 292 13.30 -10.49 -7.08
N ASP A 293 12.61 -11.59 -7.37
CA ASP A 293 11.16 -11.62 -7.34
C ASP A 293 10.58 -11.23 -5.97
N ALA A 294 9.54 -10.40 -5.94
CA ALA A 294 8.94 -9.87 -4.71
C ALA A 294 8.44 -10.98 -3.77
N ARG A 295 7.93 -12.10 -4.31
CA ARG A 295 7.52 -13.26 -3.52
C ARG A 295 8.71 -13.89 -2.79
N LYS A 296 9.85 -13.99 -3.47
CA LYS A 296 11.07 -14.51 -2.87
C LYS A 296 11.61 -13.57 -1.79
N VAL A 297 11.65 -12.26 -2.05
CA VAL A 297 12.09 -11.27 -1.06
C VAL A 297 11.22 -11.33 0.18
N ALA A 298 9.89 -11.38 0.01
CA ALA A 298 8.95 -11.53 1.12
C ALA A 298 9.17 -12.82 1.90
N ALA A 299 9.33 -13.97 1.21
CA ALA A 299 9.57 -15.25 1.85
C ALA A 299 10.87 -15.26 2.68
N ASP A 300 11.97 -14.78 2.10
CA ASP A 300 13.26 -14.69 2.76
C ASP A 300 13.17 -13.83 4.04
N TYR A 301 12.51 -12.66 3.92
CA TYR A 301 12.31 -11.75 5.05
C TYR A 301 11.48 -12.38 6.17
N LEU A 302 10.32 -12.95 5.84
CA LEU A 302 9.42 -13.55 6.82
C LEU A 302 10.08 -14.70 7.56
N LYS A 303 10.86 -15.55 6.87
CA LYS A 303 11.64 -16.64 7.47
C LYS A 303 12.75 -16.10 8.36
N ALA A 304 13.52 -15.13 7.88
CA ALA A 304 14.61 -14.53 8.65
C ALA A 304 14.13 -13.86 9.95
N LYS A 305 12.90 -13.33 9.96
CA LYS A 305 12.26 -12.77 11.15
C LYS A 305 11.49 -13.78 12.01
N GLY A 306 11.42 -15.06 11.57
CA GLY A 306 10.64 -16.09 12.28
C GLY A 306 9.12 -15.85 12.27
N LEU A 307 8.62 -15.08 11.29
CA LEU A 307 7.21 -14.72 11.15
C LEU A 307 6.40 -15.78 10.42
N ILE A 308 7.07 -16.67 9.69
CA ILE A 308 6.53 -17.91 9.14
C ILE A 308 7.51 -19.05 9.39
N LYS A 309 6.99 -20.28 9.43
CA LYS A 309 7.84 -21.49 9.52
C LYS A 309 8.61 -21.67 8.21
N GLY A 310 9.87 -22.12 8.34
CA GLY A 310 10.73 -22.42 7.20
C GLY A 310 10.29 -23.65 6.43
#